data_6258e62aa96f30ee391441c5bd3cdfc0
#
_entry.id   6258e62aa96f30ee391441c5bd3cdfc0
#
_cell.length_a   1.000
_cell.length_b   1.000
_cell.length_c   1.000
_cell.angle_alpha   90.00
_cell.angle_beta   90.00
_cell.angle_gamma   90.00
#
_symmetry.space_group_name_H-M   'P 1'
#
loop_
_entity.id
_entity.type
_entity.pdbx_description
1 polymer ?
#
loop_
_entity_poly.entity_id
_entity_poly.type
_entity_poly.pdbx_seq_one_letter_code
_entity_poly.pdbx_strand_id
1 'polypeptide(L)'
;MSSLTRLALLTVLLASLAIWPAGAPAQVVAPAKVATATGTGGAAASVDPLATKTAIEVLRSGGNAVDAAVAAAGVLGVVEPYSSGIGGGGFMLVYDAQRGQVDTIDSRETAPKAMPSDAFVDKASGKPFPFLQQRVSGLSVG
;
A
#
# COMPACT_ATOMS: atom_id res chain seq x y z
N MET A 1 42.97 23.58 37.62
CA MET A 1 42.89 22.25 36.94
C MET A 1 44.05 22.20 35.95
N SER A 2 44.95 21.26 36.14
CA SER A 2 46.12 21.08 35.30
C SER A 2 45.73 20.58 33.91
N SER A 3 46.56 20.83 32.91
CA SER A 3 46.33 20.38 31.53
C SER A 3 46.15 18.85 31.44
N LEU A 4 46.81 18.09 32.31
CA LEU A 4 46.68 16.64 32.45
C LEU A 4 45.26 16.21 32.90
N THR A 5 44.64 16.95 33.82
CA THR A 5 43.27 16.64 34.29
C THR A 5 42.21 16.90 33.20
N ARG A 6 42.41 17.90 32.35
CA ARG A 6 41.51 18.17 31.20
C ARG A 6 41.65 17.12 30.11
N LEU A 7 42.89 16.64 29.88
CA LEU A 7 43.13 15.59 28.87
C LEU A 7 42.52 14.25 29.30
N ALA A 8 42.64 13.88 30.58
CA ALA A 8 42.06 12.67 31.13
C ALA A 8 40.51 12.70 31.10
N LEU A 9 39.88 13.85 31.38
CA LEU A 9 38.43 14.01 31.29
C LEU A 9 37.92 13.93 29.83
N LEU A 10 38.69 14.46 28.87
CA LEU A 10 38.31 14.39 27.45
C LEU A 10 38.39 12.95 26.91
N THR A 11 39.39 12.18 27.32
CA THR A 11 39.53 10.76 26.88
C THR A 11 38.46 9.86 27.50
N VAL A 12 38.04 10.09 28.74
CA VAL A 12 36.93 9.34 29.36
C VAL A 12 35.58 9.69 28.68
N LEU A 13 35.36 10.96 28.30
CA LEU A 13 34.15 11.38 27.60
C LEU A 13 34.06 10.80 26.19
N LEU A 14 35.18 10.75 25.46
CA LEU A 14 35.25 10.15 24.14
C LEU A 14 35.09 8.62 24.16
N ALA A 15 35.59 7.95 25.18
CA ALA A 15 35.46 6.51 25.37
C ALA A 15 34.00 6.10 25.69
N SER A 16 33.25 6.94 26.40
CA SER A 16 31.85 6.66 26.72
C SER A 16 30.91 6.80 25.51
N LEU A 17 31.28 7.60 24.49
CA LEU A 17 30.49 7.68 23.21
C LEU A 17 30.69 6.47 22.30
N ALA A 18 31.76 5.71 22.47
CA ALA A 18 32.06 4.56 21.61
C ALA A 18 31.34 3.25 22.02
N ILE A 19 30.66 3.24 23.19
CA ILE A 19 29.98 2.04 23.74
C ILE A 19 28.46 2.09 23.51
N TRP A 20 27.97 2.93 22.58
CA TRP A 20 26.57 2.81 22.18
C TRP A 20 26.43 1.58 21.30
N PRO A 21 25.73 0.52 21.75
CA PRO A 21 25.47 -0.58 20.87
C PRO A 21 24.68 -0.03 19.68
N ALA A 22 25.28 -0.06 18.50
CA ALA A 22 24.52 0.16 17.26
C ALA A 22 23.44 -0.93 17.23
N GLY A 23 22.24 -0.57 17.69
CA GLY A 23 21.10 -1.47 17.65
C GLY A 23 20.95 -1.93 16.19
N ALA A 24 21.22 -3.19 15.94
CA ALA A 24 20.97 -3.74 14.62
C ALA A 24 19.51 -3.40 14.27
N PRO A 25 19.22 -2.84 13.10
CA PRO A 25 17.86 -2.58 12.71
C PRO A 25 17.09 -3.90 12.82
N ALA A 26 16.00 -3.90 13.58
CA ALA A 26 15.13 -5.06 13.67
C ALA A 26 14.69 -5.39 12.25
N GLN A 27 15.22 -6.46 11.69
CA GLN A 27 14.75 -6.95 10.41
C GLN A 27 13.31 -7.44 10.62
N VAL A 28 12.35 -6.66 10.15
CA VAL A 28 10.98 -7.12 10.00
C VAL A 28 11.02 -8.17 8.89
N VAL A 29 11.13 -9.45 9.31
CA VAL A 29 11.02 -10.56 8.37
C VAL A 29 9.57 -10.59 7.91
N ALA A 30 9.34 -10.15 6.67
CA ALA A 30 8.03 -10.29 6.05
C ALA A 30 7.64 -11.79 6.06
N PRO A 31 6.39 -12.13 6.39
CA PRO A 31 5.94 -13.51 6.35
C PRO A 31 6.15 -14.10 4.96
N ALA A 32 6.62 -15.35 4.91
CA ALA A 32 6.85 -16.03 3.64
C ALA A 32 5.56 -16.06 2.81
N LYS A 33 5.62 -15.59 1.57
CA LYS A 33 4.49 -15.67 0.65
C LYS A 33 4.33 -17.12 0.19
N VAL A 34 3.20 -17.74 0.55
CA VAL A 34 2.84 -19.09 0.13
C VAL A 34 2.00 -18.96 -1.14
N ALA A 35 2.49 -19.52 -2.25
CA ALA A 35 1.83 -19.41 -3.55
C ALA A 35 0.53 -20.21 -3.67
N THR A 36 0.38 -21.29 -2.88
CA THR A 36 -0.79 -22.17 -2.93
C THR A 36 -1.23 -22.59 -1.53
N ALA A 37 -2.53 -22.75 -1.36
CA ALA A 37 -3.14 -23.33 -0.18
C ALA A 37 -4.32 -24.22 -0.59
N THR A 38 -4.64 -25.21 0.22
CA THR A 38 -5.80 -26.09 0.04
C THR A 38 -6.71 -26.01 1.25
N GLY A 39 -8.00 -26.15 1.02
CA GLY A 39 -9.01 -26.08 2.08
C GLY A 39 -10.41 -26.38 1.56
N THR A 40 -11.40 -26.27 2.42
CA THR A 40 -12.82 -26.44 2.12
C THR A 40 -13.61 -25.22 2.55
N GLY A 41 -14.75 -24.97 1.89
CA GLY A 41 -15.69 -23.89 2.22
C GLY A 41 -15.51 -22.69 1.29
N GLY A 42 -14.54 -21.83 1.54
CA GLY A 42 -14.24 -20.67 0.74
C GLY A 42 -12.76 -20.55 0.40
N ALA A 43 -12.46 -19.73 -0.59
CA ALA A 43 -11.08 -19.43 -0.98
C ALA A 43 -10.90 -17.93 -1.20
N ALA A 44 -9.71 -17.43 -0.91
CA ALA A 44 -9.28 -16.07 -1.22
C ALA A 44 -7.82 -16.07 -1.64
N ALA A 45 -7.46 -15.16 -2.54
CA ALA A 45 -6.08 -14.91 -2.95
C ALA A 45 -5.88 -13.41 -3.16
N SER A 46 -4.75 -12.89 -2.73
CA SER A 46 -4.34 -11.52 -2.96
C SER A 46 -2.81 -11.44 -3.03
N VAL A 47 -2.29 -10.27 -3.40
CA VAL A 47 -0.85 -10.01 -3.47
C VAL A 47 -0.19 -10.01 -2.08
N ASP A 48 -0.97 -9.77 -1.01
CA ASP A 48 -0.46 -9.68 0.35
C ASP A 48 -1.10 -10.73 1.29
N PRO A 49 -0.28 -11.44 2.10
CA PRO A 49 -0.78 -12.45 3.02
C PRO A 49 -1.78 -11.96 4.07
N LEU A 50 -1.63 -10.70 4.54
CA LEU A 50 -2.55 -10.12 5.53
C LEU A 50 -3.92 -9.88 4.92
N ALA A 51 -3.98 -9.36 3.69
CA ALA A 51 -5.23 -9.18 2.97
C ALA A 51 -5.93 -10.52 2.70
N THR A 52 -5.17 -11.54 2.26
CA THR A 52 -5.70 -12.90 2.07
C THR A 52 -6.23 -13.49 3.37
N LYS A 53 -5.47 -13.36 4.47
CA LYS A 53 -5.89 -13.83 5.80
C LYS A 53 -7.19 -13.16 6.24
N THR A 54 -7.30 -11.85 6.10
CA THR A 54 -8.51 -11.09 6.45
C THR A 54 -9.73 -11.57 5.65
N ALA A 55 -9.57 -11.77 4.33
CA ALA A 55 -10.65 -12.33 3.50
C ALA A 55 -11.12 -13.69 4.00
N ILE A 56 -10.20 -14.59 4.33
CA ILE A 56 -10.52 -15.93 4.87
C ILE A 56 -11.21 -15.83 6.24
N GLU A 57 -10.80 -14.90 7.09
CA GLU A 57 -11.44 -14.68 8.39
C GLU A 57 -12.90 -14.20 8.24
N VAL A 58 -13.15 -13.29 7.28
CA VAL A 58 -14.51 -12.84 6.95
C VAL A 58 -15.38 -14.02 6.49
N LEU A 59 -14.87 -14.85 5.57
CA LEU A 59 -15.59 -16.04 5.09
C LEU A 59 -15.89 -17.02 6.24
N ARG A 60 -14.95 -17.27 7.14
CA ARG A 60 -15.13 -18.13 8.31
C ARG A 60 -16.16 -17.59 9.30
N SER A 61 -16.28 -16.27 9.37
CA SER A 61 -17.28 -15.59 10.23
C SER A 61 -18.67 -15.55 9.62
N GLY A 62 -18.88 -16.16 8.46
CA GLY A 62 -20.18 -16.21 7.77
C GLY A 62 -20.42 -15.08 6.77
N GLY A 63 -19.41 -14.24 6.49
CA GLY A 63 -19.45 -13.26 5.40
C GLY A 63 -19.41 -13.94 4.04
N ASN A 64 -19.93 -13.26 3.02
CA ASN A 64 -19.91 -13.72 1.64
C ASN A 64 -18.63 -13.29 0.90
N ALA A 65 -18.51 -13.65 -0.38
CA ALA A 65 -17.35 -13.33 -1.19
C ALA A 65 -17.15 -11.82 -1.40
N VAL A 66 -18.23 -11.04 -1.46
CA VAL A 66 -18.16 -9.57 -1.59
C VAL A 66 -17.63 -8.95 -0.28
N ASP A 67 -18.15 -9.40 0.88
CA ASP A 67 -17.66 -8.95 2.18
C ASP A 67 -16.15 -9.22 2.33
N ALA A 68 -15.71 -10.42 1.92
CA ALA A 68 -14.31 -10.82 1.95
C ALA A 68 -13.44 -9.96 1.01
N ALA A 69 -13.93 -9.66 -0.20
CA ALA A 69 -13.23 -8.83 -1.16
C ALA A 69 -13.06 -7.38 -0.66
N VAL A 70 -14.13 -6.81 -0.08
CA VAL A 70 -14.10 -5.45 0.50
C VAL A 70 -13.12 -5.38 1.68
N ALA A 71 -13.14 -6.37 2.56
CA ALA A 71 -12.20 -6.42 3.69
C ALA A 71 -10.74 -6.55 3.23
N ALA A 72 -10.48 -7.42 2.24
CA ALA A 72 -9.15 -7.54 1.63
C ALA A 72 -8.68 -6.24 0.98
N ALA A 73 -9.56 -5.55 0.24
CA ALA A 73 -9.25 -4.27 -0.40
C ALA A 73 -8.89 -3.20 0.64
N GLY A 74 -9.59 -3.15 1.78
CA GLY A 74 -9.27 -2.26 2.89
C GLY A 74 -7.86 -2.49 3.46
N VAL A 75 -7.48 -3.77 3.65
CA VAL A 75 -6.13 -4.13 4.09
C VAL A 75 -5.08 -3.77 3.04
N LEU A 76 -5.34 -4.07 1.76
CA LEU A 76 -4.42 -3.73 0.66
C LEU A 76 -4.16 -2.23 0.57
N GLY A 77 -5.15 -1.38 0.86
CA GLY A 77 -4.97 0.07 0.91
C GLY A 77 -3.94 0.53 1.95
N VAL A 78 -3.64 -0.31 2.95
CA VAL A 78 -2.64 -0.05 4.00
C VAL A 78 -1.30 -0.71 3.70
N VAL A 79 -1.31 -1.98 3.28
CA VAL A 79 -0.08 -2.80 3.11
C VAL A 79 0.52 -2.70 1.72
N GLU A 80 -0.26 -2.26 0.73
CA GLU A 80 0.16 -2.04 -0.67
C GLU A 80 -0.20 -0.61 -1.15
N PRO A 81 0.22 0.43 -0.44
CA PRO A 81 -0.25 1.80 -0.68
C PRO A 81 0.16 2.38 -2.06
N TYR A 82 1.13 1.75 -2.73
CA TYR A 82 1.56 2.15 -4.07
C TYR A 82 0.66 1.63 -5.19
N SER A 83 -0.16 0.61 -4.89
CA SER A 83 -1.00 -0.08 -5.88
C SER A 83 -2.47 -0.12 -5.51
N SER A 84 -2.81 0.18 -4.26
CA SER A 84 -4.17 0.10 -3.74
C SER A 84 -4.49 1.28 -2.82
N GLY A 85 -5.74 1.73 -2.82
CA GLY A 85 -6.19 2.78 -1.94
C GLY A 85 -7.65 3.15 -2.17
N ILE A 86 -8.24 3.87 -1.22
CA ILE A 86 -9.65 4.30 -1.28
C ILE A 86 -9.88 5.32 -2.40
N GLY A 87 -8.86 6.12 -2.75
CA GLY A 87 -8.95 7.12 -3.82
C GLY A 87 -8.71 6.54 -5.22
N GLY A 88 -8.33 5.29 -5.35
CA GLY A 88 -8.12 4.63 -6.62
C GLY A 88 -9.40 4.03 -7.20
N GLY A 89 -9.37 3.71 -8.49
CA GLY A 89 -10.43 3.01 -9.16
C GLY A 89 -10.11 1.56 -9.48
N GLY A 90 -11.09 0.85 -10.05
CA GLY A 90 -10.90 -0.54 -10.41
C GLY A 90 -12.14 -1.16 -11.04
N PHE A 91 -12.10 -2.48 -11.15
CA PHE A 91 -13.21 -3.27 -11.63
C PHE A 91 -13.52 -4.37 -10.63
N MET A 92 -14.80 -4.66 -10.43
CA MET A 92 -15.25 -5.79 -9.64
C MET A 92 -16.20 -6.65 -10.46
N LEU A 93 -15.94 -7.96 -10.52
CA LEU A 93 -16.83 -8.95 -11.09
C LEU A 93 -17.38 -9.82 -9.97
N VAL A 94 -18.69 -9.96 -9.92
CA VAL A 94 -19.39 -10.76 -8.93
C VAL A 94 -20.24 -11.81 -9.64
N TYR A 95 -19.95 -13.08 -9.41
CA TYR A 95 -20.82 -14.17 -9.85
C TYR A 95 -21.86 -14.48 -8.78
N ASP A 96 -23.12 -14.31 -9.11
CA ASP A 96 -24.26 -14.71 -8.29
C ASP A 96 -24.72 -16.11 -8.70
N ALA A 97 -24.43 -17.09 -7.87
CA ALA A 97 -24.79 -18.48 -8.13
C ALA A 97 -26.31 -18.73 -8.09
N GLN A 98 -27.09 -17.92 -7.38
CA GLN A 98 -28.55 -18.07 -7.32
C GLN A 98 -29.20 -17.61 -8.61
N ARG A 99 -28.69 -16.53 -9.19
CA ARG A 99 -29.17 -16.01 -10.48
C ARG A 99 -28.45 -16.61 -11.68
N GLY A 100 -27.31 -17.27 -11.48
CA GLY A 100 -26.44 -17.76 -12.55
C GLY A 100 -25.86 -16.63 -13.41
N GLN A 101 -25.64 -15.45 -12.85
CA GLN A 101 -25.26 -14.23 -13.57
C GLN A 101 -23.95 -13.65 -13.01
N VAL A 102 -23.25 -12.92 -13.89
CA VAL A 102 -22.10 -12.10 -13.51
C VAL A 102 -22.50 -10.63 -13.58
N ASP A 103 -22.37 -9.93 -12.47
CA ASP A 103 -22.49 -8.48 -12.41
C ASP A 103 -21.08 -7.84 -12.44
N THR A 104 -20.95 -6.74 -13.15
CA THR A 104 -19.70 -5.98 -13.25
C THR A 104 -19.89 -4.58 -12.71
N ILE A 105 -18.99 -4.17 -11.82
CA ILE A 105 -18.91 -2.80 -11.31
C ILE A 105 -17.68 -2.15 -11.92
N ASP A 106 -17.88 -1.09 -12.67
CA ASP A 106 -16.82 -0.22 -13.19
C ASP A 106 -16.72 0.99 -12.25
N SER A 107 -15.63 1.05 -11.53
CA SER A 107 -15.29 2.16 -10.64
C SER A 107 -14.01 2.87 -11.08
N ARG A 108 -13.71 2.85 -12.38
CA ARG A 108 -12.58 3.62 -12.92
C ARG A 108 -12.82 5.11 -12.75
N GLU A 109 -11.74 5.80 -12.47
CA GLU A 109 -11.72 7.25 -12.29
C GLU A 109 -12.13 7.95 -13.58
N THR A 110 -12.88 9.03 -13.45
CA THR A 110 -13.25 9.91 -14.56
C THR A 110 -12.70 11.31 -14.30
N ALA A 111 -12.29 12.00 -15.37
CA ALA A 111 -11.86 13.39 -15.26
C ALA A 111 -12.99 14.27 -14.70
N PRO A 112 -12.69 15.20 -13.78
CA PRO A 112 -13.67 16.20 -13.35
C PRO A 112 -14.27 16.94 -14.55
N LYS A 113 -15.58 17.21 -14.52
CA LYS A 113 -16.28 17.90 -15.63
C LYS A 113 -15.68 19.25 -16.01
N ALA A 114 -15.08 19.95 -15.03
CA ALA A 114 -14.43 21.25 -15.24
C ALA A 114 -12.97 21.13 -15.68
N MET A 115 -12.40 19.93 -15.79
CA MET A 115 -11.02 19.75 -16.23
C MET A 115 -10.89 20.06 -17.72
N PRO A 116 -10.04 21.02 -18.13
CA PRO A 116 -9.81 21.28 -19.55
C PRO A 116 -9.08 20.11 -20.19
N SER A 117 -9.36 19.87 -21.48
CA SER A 117 -8.75 18.76 -22.24
C SER A 117 -7.22 18.84 -22.36
N ASP A 118 -6.66 20.02 -22.14
CA ASP A 118 -5.23 20.32 -22.17
C ASP A 118 -4.61 20.56 -20.78
N ALA A 119 -5.25 20.09 -19.71
CA ALA A 119 -4.79 20.26 -18.33
C ALA A 119 -3.34 19.78 -18.09
N PHE A 120 -2.90 18.76 -18.83
CA PHE A 120 -1.56 18.18 -18.74
C PHE A 120 -0.64 18.58 -19.91
N VAL A 121 -0.97 19.64 -20.62
CA VAL A 121 -0.17 20.15 -21.72
C VAL A 121 0.59 21.42 -21.31
N ASP A 122 1.89 21.43 -21.53
CA ASP A 122 2.71 22.62 -21.39
C ASP A 122 2.33 23.62 -22.52
N LYS A 123 1.80 24.76 -22.12
CA LYS A 123 1.33 25.79 -23.05
C LYS A 123 2.45 26.40 -23.91
N ALA A 124 3.69 26.38 -23.42
CA ALA A 124 4.83 26.95 -24.14
C ALA A 124 5.32 26.03 -25.27
N SER A 125 5.36 24.72 -25.00
CA SER A 125 5.85 23.73 -25.95
C SER A 125 4.76 23.00 -26.73
N GLY A 126 3.50 23.08 -26.29
CA GLY A 126 2.38 22.31 -26.82
C GLY A 126 2.49 20.80 -26.59
N LYS A 127 3.39 20.35 -25.71
CA LYS A 127 3.63 18.94 -25.44
C LYS A 127 3.06 18.54 -24.07
N PRO A 128 2.68 17.26 -23.88
CA PRO A 128 2.30 16.77 -22.56
C PRO A 128 3.43 16.94 -21.55
N PHE A 129 3.10 17.31 -20.32
CA PHE A 129 4.07 17.28 -19.22
C PHE A 129 4.65 15.87 -19.03
N PRO A 130 5.91 15.74 -18.58
CA PRO A 130 6.46 14.46 -18.16
C PRO A 130 5.58 13.79 -17.10
N PHE A 131 5.47 12.46 -17.13
CA PHE A 131 4.59 11.68 -16.23
C PHE A 131 4.79 12.03 -14.75
N LEU A 132 6.02 12.16 -14.28
CA LEU A 132 6.28 12.52 -12.88
C LEU A 132 5.73 13.90 -12.52
N GLN A 133 5.80 14.87 -13.44
CA GLN A 133 5.25 16.20 -13.25
C GLN A 133 3.72 16.16 -13.22
N GLN A 134 3.09 15.39 -14.11
CA GLN A 134 1.65 15.20 -14.09
C GLN A 134 1.18 14.64 -12.75
N ARG A 135 1.86 13.60 -12.25
CA ARG A 135 1.53 12.89 -11.01
C ARG A 135 1.55 13.77 -9.76
N VAL A 136 2.43 14.77 -9.70
CA VAL A 136 2.56 15.68 -8.54
C VAL A 136 1.89 17.04 -8.76
N SER A 137 1.18 17.24 -9.87
CA SER A 137 0.59 18.53 -10.23
C SER A 137 -0.62 18.92 -9.37
N GLY A 138 -1.20 18.00 -8.60
CA GLY A 138 -2.48 18.17 -7.90
C GLY A 138 -3.70 18.14 -8.82
N LEU A 139 -3.52 17.95 -10.13
CA LEU A 139 -4.59 17.75 -11.12
C LEU A 139 -4.91 16.27 -11.33
N SER A 140 -4.00 15.38 -10.92
CA SER A 140 -4.24 13.94 -10.92
C SER A 140 -5.14 13.60 -9.74
N VAL A 141 -6.30 13.07 -10.03
CA VAL A 141 -7.29 12.62 -9.05
C VAL A 141 -7.47 11.11 -9.18
N GLY A 142 -7.64 10.45 -8.04
CA GLY A 142 -7.98 9.03 -7.95
C GLY A 142 -9.45 8.83 -7.69
#